data_bfa157989e45e320f39bc779c7ea3235
#
_entry.id   bfa157989e45e320f39bc779c7ea3235
#
_cell.length_a   1.000
_cell.length_b   1.000
_cell.length_c   1.000
_cell.angle_alpha   90.00
_cell.angle_beta   90.00
_cell.angle_gamma   90.00
#
_symmetry.space_group_name_H-M   'P 1'
#
loop_
_entity.id
_entity.type
_entity.pdbx_description
1 polymer ?
#
loop_
_entity_poly.entity_id
_entity_poly.type
_entity_poly.pdbx_seq_one_letter_code
_entity_poly.pdbx_strand_id
1 'polypeptide(L)'
;MITRTHTLFPVVAAVVGTMIAGAAQADIAAAKATVDAAKLEGTIGEQADGTLGFVKTADAAVKTAVAEINAGRAEVYRQAAAKNGVTPEAAGAAAFQSVIMGKIKLGEYYKPAGGSWVRK
;
A
#
# COMPACT_ATOMS: atom_id res chain seq x y z
N MET A 1 56.27 14.57 24.38
CA MET A 1 54.98 15.24 24.15
C MET A 1 54.21 14.42 23.13
N ILE A 2 53.17 13.79 23.55
CA ILE A 2 52.33 12.99 22.67
C ILE A 2 51.10 13.81 22.32
N THR A 3 51.03 14.28 21.08
CA THR A 3 49.82 14.93 20.54
C THR A 3 48.84 13.86 20.12
N ARG A 4 47.80 13.65 20.90
CA ARG A 4 46.67 12.81 20.47
C ARG A 4 45.80 13.63 19.57
N THR A 5 45.90 13.35 18.30
CA THR A 5 44.90 13.79 17.31
C THR A 5 43.67 12.92 17.49
N HIS A 6 42.64 13.47 18.10
CA HIS A 6 41.32 12.86 18.07
C HIS A 6 40.70 13.10 16.69
N THR A 7 40.72 12.10 15.86
CA THR A 7 39.94 12.09 14.62
C THR A 7 38.48 11.90 15.02
N LEU A 8 37.75 13.00 14.99
CA LEU A 8 36.29 12.95 15.02
C LEU A 8 35.83 12.36 13.72
N PHE A 9 35.37 11.13 13.74
CA PHE A 9 34.63 10.55 12.59
C PHE A 9 33.24 11.16 12.59
N PRO A 10 32.83 11.78 11.47
CA PRO A 10 31.48 12.35 11.39
C PRO A 10 30.44 11.24 11.34
N VAL A 11 29.51 11.28 12.24
CA VAL A 11 28.32 10.44 12.26
C VAL A 11 27.33 10.96 11.18
N VAL A 12 27.76 10.97 9.93
CA VAL A 12 26.92 11.48 8.83
C VAL A 12 26.08 10.36 8.20
N ALA A 13 26.51 9.10 8.36
CA ALA A 13 25.83 7.97 7.73
C ALA A 13 24.45 7.64 8.33
N ALA A 14 24.20 7.93 9.60
CA ALA A 14 22.94 7.62 10.28
C ALA A 14 21.80 8.57 9.87
N VAL A 15 22.10 9.82 9.50
CA VAL A 15 21.10 10.84 9.13
C VAL A 15 20.52 10.57 7.75
N VAL A 16 21.33 10.10 6.80
CA VAL A 16 20.88 9.82 5.43
C VAL A 16 19.91 8.64 5.40
N GLY A 17 20.16 7.57 6.19
CA GLY A 17 19.25 6.43 6.27
C GLY A 17 17.88 6.78 6.85
N THR A 18 17.82 7.69 7.82
CA THR A 18 16.58 8.15 8.43
C THR A 18 15.76 9.01 7.48
N MET A 19 16.39 9.85 6.66
CA MET A 19 15.70 10.67 5.65
C MET A 19 15.06 9.83 4.54
N ILE A 20 15.72 8.77 4.07
CA ILE A 20 15.17 7.86 3.04
C ILE A 20 13.94 7.12 3.57
N ALA A 21 13.98 6.61 4.80
CA ALA A 21 12.84 5.94 5.44
C ALA A 21 11.66 6.91 5.66
N GLY A 22 11.92 8.17 6.06
CA GLY A 22 10.90 9.19 6.23
C GLY A 22 10.24 9.59 4.91
N ALA A 23 11.00 9.71 3.81
CA ALA A 23 10.48 10.02 2.49
C ALA A 23 9.59 8.89 1.95
N ALA A 24 10.01 7.61 2.08
CA ALA A 24 9.20 6.47 1.67
C ALA A 24 7.87 6.39 2.44
N GLN A 25 7.88 6.66 3.73
CA GLN A 25 6.67 6.70 4.55
C GLN A 25 5.74 7.86 4.17
N ALA A 26 6.30 9.04 3.86
CA ALA A 26 5.53 10.19 3.40
C ALA A 26 4.85 9.92 2.05
N ASP A 27 5.55 9.25 1.10
CA ASP A 27 4.98 8.86 -0.20
C ASP A 27 3.83 7.86 -0.04
N ILE A 28 3.97 6.87 0.83
CA ILE A 28 2.92 5.89 1.14
C ILE A 28 1.72 6.58 1.79
N ALA A 29 1.94 7.51 2.73
CA ALA A 29 0.86 8.26 3.37
C ALA A 29 0.10 9.13 2.37
N ALA A 30 0.81 9.79 1.44
CA ALA A 30 0.20 10.58 0.37
C ALA A 30 -0.60 9.69 -0.59
N ALA A 31 -0.07 8.54 -0.99
CA ALA A 31 -0.76 7.58 -1.84
C ALA A 31 -2.04 7.06 -1.16
N LYS A 32 -1.97 6.76 0.13
CA LYS A 32 -3.13 6.32 0.90
C LYS A 32 -4.23 7.39 0.95
N ALA A 33 -3.88 8.65 1.19
CA ALA A 33 -4.83 9.76 1.20
C ALA A 33 -5.51 9.93 -0.16
N THR A 34 -4.75 9.84 -1.26
CA THR A 34 -5.28 9.91 -2.63
C THR A 34 -6.25 8.74 -2.90
N VAL A 35 -5.88 7.54 -2.49
CA VAL A 35 -6.72 6.34 -2.63
C VAL A 35 -8.01 6.47 -1.82
N ASP A 36 -7.93 6.91 -0.57
CA ASP A 36 -9.11 7.08 0.28
C ASP A 36 -10.11 8.10 -0.32
N ALA A 37 -9.62 9.21 -0.86
CA ALA A 37 -10.44 10.20 -1.55
C ALA A 37 -11.09 9.62 -2.82
N ALA A 38 -10.33 8.90 -3.62
CA ALA A 38 -10.83 8.29 -4.86
C ALA A 38 -11.88 7.20 -4.61
N LYS A 39 -11.78 6.48 -3.50
CA LYS A 39 -12.82 5.52 -3.06
C LYS A 39 -14.13 6.23 -2.73
N LEU A 40 -14.06 7.35 -1.99
CA LEU A 40 -15.24 8.15 -1.64
C LEU A 40 -15.91 8.72 -2.88
N GLU A 41 -15.15 9.08 -3.90
CA GLU A 41 -15.64 9.58 -5.19
C GLU A 41 -16.22 8.48 -6.07
N GLY A 42 -15.98 7.22 -5.74
CA GLY A 42 -16.41 6.07 -6.54
C GLY A 42 -15.58 5.81 -7.78
N THR A 43 -14.37 6.36 -7.85
CA THR A 43 -13.45 6.17 -8.98
C THR A 43 -12.75 4.83 -8.93
N ILE A 44 -12.41 4.37 -7.73
CA ILE A 44 -11.75 3.10 -7.45
C ILE A 44 -12.48 2.33 -6.36
N GLY A 45 -12.17 1.06 -6.24
CA GLY A 45 -12.74 0.21 -5.21
C GLY A 45 -11.84 -0.98 -4.90
N GLU A 46 -12.24 -1.76 -3.91
CA GLU A 46 -11.54 -2.95 -3.49
C GLU A 46 -11.99 -4.16 -4.30
N GLN A 47 -11.04 -5.03 -4.67
CA GLN A 47 -11.32 -6.25 -5.41
C GLN A 47 -11.14 -7.50 -4.55
N ALA A 48 -11.84 -8.56 -4.90
CA ALA A 48 -11.81 -9.83 -4.16
C ALA A 48 -10.44 -10.52 -4.11
N ASP A 49 -9.51 -10.14 -4.98
CA ASP A 49 -8.12 -10.61 -4.96
C ASP A 49 -7.24 -9.86 -3.96
N GLY A 50 -7.79 -8.88 -3.25
CA GLY A 50 -7.08 -8.07 -2.28
C GLY A 50 -6.39 -6.84 -2.86
N THR A 51 -6.64 -6.50 -4.12
CA THR A 51 -6.08 -5.31 -4.78
C THR A 51 -7.12 -4.22 -5.00
N LEU A 52 -6.64 -3.00 -5.26
CA LEU A 52 -7.47 -1.90 -5.74
C LEU A 52 -7.67 -2.01 -7.24
N GLY A 53 -8.86 -1.66 -7.73
CA GLY A 53 -9.17 -1.59 -9.14
C GLY A 53 -9.94 -0.32 -9.49
N PHE A 54 -10.11 -0.06 -10.78
CA PHE A 54 -10.77 1.13 -11.30
C PHE A 54 -12.24 0.83 -11.63
N VAL A 55 -13.13 1.59 -11.02
CA VAL A 55 -14.56 1.55 -11.31
C VAL A 55 -14.85 2.34 -12.59
N LYS A 56 -14.15 3.46 -12.74
CA LYS A 56 -14.21 4.35 -13.90
C LYS A 56 -12.83 4.94 -14.19
N THR A 57 -12.72 5.71 -15.26
CA THR A 57 -11.47 6.37 -15.66
C THR A 57 -10.95 7.28 -14.54
N ALA A 58 -9.66 7.15 -14.23
CA ALA A 58 -8.97 7.92 -13.19
C ALA A 58 -7.89 8.81 -13.81
N ASP A 59 -7.55 9.89 -13.13
CA ASP A 59 -6.41 10.73 -13.49
C ASP A 59 -5.06 10.08 -13.15
N ALA A 60 -3.98 10.69 -13.61
CA ALA A 60 -2.62 10.17 -13.43
C ALA A 60 -2.24 10.05 -11.94
N ALA A 61 -2.65 10.98 -11.10
CA ALA A 61 -2.34 10.96 -9.67
C ALA A 61 -2.99 9.77 -8.96
N VAL A 62 -4.25 9.47 -9.28
CA VAL A 62 -4.96 8.30 -8.74
C VAL A 62 -4.34 7.00 -9.25
N LYS A 63 -4.00 6.92 -10.55
CA LYS A 63 -3.34 5.74 -11.13
C LYS A 63 -2.01 5.45 -10.44
N THR A 64 -1.19 6.47 -10.21
CA THR A 64 0.09 6.33 -9.51
C THR A 64 -0.12 5.86 -8.07
N ALA A 65 -1.03 6.46 -7.34
CA ALA A 65 -1.34 6.08 -5.97
C ALA A 65 -1.85 4.63 -5.86
N VAL A 66 -2.73 4.21 -6.76
CA VAL A 66 -3.21 2.82 -6.83
C VAL A 66 -2.06 1.86 -7.09
N ALA A 67 -1.16 2.17 -8.03
CA ALA A 67 0.00 1.34 -8.33
C ALA A 67 0.91 1.18 -7.10
N GLU A 68 1.18 2.25 -6.37
CA GLU A 68 2.01 2.21 -5.16
C GLU A 68 1.38 1.37 -4.05
N ILE A 69 0.10 1.55 -3.77
CA ILE A 69 -0.60 0.77 -2.75
C ILE A 69 -0.67 -0.70 -3.15
N ASN A 70 -0.99 -1.01 -4.40
CA ASN A 70 -1.03 -2.39 -4.89
C ASN A 70 0.34 -3.07 -4.84
N ALA A 71 1.43 -2.35 -5.12
CA ALA A 71 2.78 -2.88 -5.00
C ALA A 71 3.11 -3.25 -3.55
N GLY A 72 2.76 -2.40 -2.60
CA GLY A 72 2.92 -2.67 -1.18
C GLY A 72 2.09 -3.88 -0.72
N ARG A 73 0.86 -3.97 -1.16
CA ARG A 73 -0.02 -5.12 -0.87
C ARG A 73 0.53 -6.42 -1.45
N ALA A 74 1.05 -6.39 -2.68
CA ALA A 74 1.65 -7.57 -3.31
C ALA A 74 2.81 -8.11 -2.48
N GLU A 75 3.64 -7.24 -1.92
CA GLU A 75 4.73 -7.65 -1.03
C GLU A 75 4.21 -8.31 0.26
N VAL A 76 3.19 -7.71 0.88
CA VAL A 76 2.56 -8.28 2.08
C VAL A 76 1.96 -9.65 1.78
N TYR A 77 1.31 -9.82 0.64
CA TYR A 77 0.73 -11.11 0.26
C TYR A 77 1.79 -12.16 -0.03
N ARG A 78 2.92 -11.80 -0.65
CA ARG A 78 4.06 -12.72 -0.81
C ARG A 78 4.61 -13.21 0.52
N GLN A 79 4.80 -12.30 1.47
CA GLN A 79 5.29 -12.64 2.80
C GLN A 79 4.31 -13.52 3.57
N ALA A 80 3.03 -13.19 3.54
CA ALA A 80 1.99 -13.98 4.17
C ALA A 80 1.86 -15.37 3.54
N ALA A 81 1.95 -15.46 2.22
CA ALA A 81 1.93 -16.72 1.48
C ALA A 81 3.08 -17.64 1.87
N ALA A 82 4.30 -17.11 1.92
CA ALA A 82 5.47 -17.87 2.34
C ALA A 82 5.34 -18.38 3.78
N LYS A 83 4.81 -17.55 4.67
CA LYS A 83 4.61 -17.89 6.08
C LYS A 83 3.57 -18.98 6.31
N ASN A 84 2.52 -19.01 5.50
CA ASN A 84 1.37 -19.90 5.67
C ASN A 84 1.33 -21.06 4.67
N GLY A 85 2.33 -21.18 3.79
CA GLY A 85 2.40 -22.24 2.81
C GLY A 85 1.28 -22.19 1.76
N VAL A 86 0.83 -20.99 1.39
CA VAL A 86 -0.21 -20.77 0.37
C VAL A 86 0.34 -19.91 -0.76
N THR A 87 -0.45 -19.69 -1.80
CA THR A 87 -0.06 -18.78 -2.90
C THR A 87 -0.30 -17.32 -2.51
N PRO A 88 0.42 -16.34 -3.14
CA PRO A 88 0.13 -14.92 -2.95
C PRO A 88 -1.31 -14.56 -3.30
N GLU A 89 -1.89 -15.18 -4.32
CA GLU A 89 -3.29 -15.00 -4.72
C GLU A 89 -4.26 -15.43 -3.62
N ALA A 90 -3.99 -16.56 -2.99
CA ALA A 90 -4.80 -17.03 -1.85
C ALA A 90 -4.66 -16.11 -0.65
N ALA A 91 -3.46 -15.59 -0.39
CA ALA A 91 -3.24 -14.63 0.69
C ALA A 91 -4.00 -13.31 0.45
N GLY A 92 -4.01 -12.81 -0.78
CA GLY A 92 -4.76 -11.61 -1.17
C GLY A 92 -6.27 -11.80 -1.02
N ALA A 93 -6.80 -12.94 -1.47
CA ALA A 93 -8.21 -13.28 -1.32
C ALA A 93 -8.62 -13.38 0.16
N ALA A 94 -7.78 -13.99 0.99
CA ALA A 94 -8.01 -14.08 2.43
C ALA A 94 -7.99 -12.70 3.10
N ALA A 95 -7.08 -11.83 2.70
CA ALA A 95 -7.00 -10.45 3.19
C ALA A 95 -8.27 -9.67 2.85
N PHE A 96 -8.81 -9.83 1.65
CA PHE A 96 -10.06 -9.20 1.27
C PHE A 96 -11.21 -9.65 2.18
N GLN A 97 -11.39 -10.94 2.37
CA GLN A 97 -12.49 -11.49 3.18
C GLN A 97 -12.36 -11.16 4.66
N SER A 98 -11.15 -11.24 5.21
CA SER A 98 -10.94 -11.13 6.66
C SER A 98 -10.74 -9.71 7.15
N VAL A 99 -10.22 -8.80 6.32
CA VAL A 99 -9.81 -7.45 6.73
C VAL A 99 -10.45 -6.37 5.87
N ILE A 100 -10.26 -6.44 4.55
CA ILE A 100 -10.60 -5.33 3.65
C ILE A 100 -12.11 -5.10 3.59
N MET A 101 -12.90 -6.15 3.48
CA MET A 101 -14.37 -6.07 3.43
C MET A 101 -14.95 -5.26 4.58
N GLY A 102 -14.43 -5.46 5.79
CA GLY A 102 -14.87 -4.76 6.99
C GLY A 102 -14.51 -3.28 7.02
N LYS A 103 -13.54 -2.86 6.21
CA LYS A 103 -13.08 -1.47 6.11
C LYS A 103 -13.75 -0.67 5.00
N ILE A 104 -14.47 -1.32 4.09
CA ILE A 104 -15.21 -0.65 3.02
C ILE A 104 -16.35 0.13 3.65
N LYS A 105 -16.39 1.43 3.36
CA LYS A 105 -17.43 2.35 3.89
C LYS A 105 -18.70 2.28 3.03
N LEU A 106 -19.83 2.61 3.63
CA LEU A 106 -21.08 2.74 2.91
C LEU A 106 -20.92 3.74 1.76
N GLY A 107 -21.36 3.34 0.56
CA GLY A 107 -21.25 4.14 -0.65
C GLY A 107 -19.99 3.89 -1.47
N GLU A 108 -18.99 3.22 -0.92
CA GLU A 108 -17.79 2.80 -1.65
C GLU A 108 -18.07 1.52 -2.47
N TYR A 109 -17.26 1.29 -3.49
CA TYR A 109 -17.41 0.15 -4.38
C TYR A 109 -16.48 -0.99 -4.02
N TYR A 110 -16.94 -2.21 -4.27
CA TYR A 110 -16.11 -3.41 -4.23
C TYR A 110 -16.51 -4.35 -5.37
N LYS A 111 -15.61 -5.23 -5.75
CA LYS A 111 -15.84 -6.21 -6.81
C LYS A 111 -15.66 -7.61 -6.24
N PRO A 112 -16.75 -8.38 -6.09
CA PRO A 112 -16.66 -9.76 -5.63
C PRO A 112 -16.01 -10.65 -6.67
N ALA A 113 -15.55 -11.83 -6.25
CA ALA A 113 -14.92 -12.80 -7.15
C ALA A 113 -15.88 -13.19 -8.28
N GLY A 114 -15.43 -13.03 -9.54
CA GLY A 114 -16.21 -13.34 -10.73
C GLY A 114 -17.40 -12.40 -10.98
N GLY A 115 -17.53 -11.34 -10.19
CA GLY A 115 -18.65 -10.40 -10.28
C GLY A 115 -18.28 -9.05 -10.90
N SER A 116 -19.25 -8.16 -10.86
CA SER A 116 -19.11 -6.77 -11.29
C SER A 116 -18.97 -5.85 -10.08
N TRP A 117 -18.66 -4.57 -10.33
CA TRP A 117 -18.59 -3.58 -9.25
C TRP A 117 -19.94 -3.42 -8.55
N VAL A 118 -19.90 -3.48 -7.23
CA VAL A 118 -21.06 -3.34 -6.35
C VAL A 118 -20.81 -2.17 -5.40
N ARG A 119 -21.81 -1.37 -5.17
CA ARG A 119 -21.78 -0.29 -4.17
C ARG A 119 -22.25 -0.83 -2.82
N LYS A 120 -21.46 -0.59 -1.80
CA LYS A 120 -21.82 -1.01 -0.43
C LYS A 120 -22.94 -0.18 0.20
#